data_388a7bff04b25758e087a4e0188a4322
#
_entry.id   388a7bff04b25758e087a4e0188a4322
#
_cell.length_a   1.000
_cell.length_b   1.000
_cell.length_c   1.000
_cell.angle_alpha   90.00
_cell.angle_beta   90.00
_cell.angle_gamma   90.00
#
_symmetry.space_group_name_H-M   'P 1'
#
loop_
_entity.id
_entity.type
_entity.pdbx_description
1 polymer ?
#
loop_
_entity_poly.entity_id
_entity_poly.type
_entity_poly.pdbx_seq_one_letter_code
_entity_poly.pdbx_strand_id
1 'polypeptide(L)'
;ALDSIAHYAYKFGLGVTEGGNASTGIEIEENFGQTYNFKSWKNRILDTPMYTLVDSLKAGNYNGMFYYAPLNISKNDTDSEALATAKSNLKEQINKALELVGTDAQLTSADEFASQLISYIKSIMELSDEYKASLESYNSSRSSKTSIDEQADIIANAIAQYTISDMSTQIDTYAEIVKDAIGQSMNAFTPLQLANYVATLASGGTRYKVMLVDKITSPNGEVIEEFEPEVVDTLDIPSGYLQAVKEGMRMVNTYSGNGTAYNSFNSFPIAVCGKTGTADFGSEENYTVIGRRPYGNYISFAPMDNPQIAIFSTLYDGNKGSEGASIHLAIYEAFFKELLETNYSAYTKSSGSYQKYVANGLD
;
A
#
# COMPACT_ATOMS: atom_id res chain seq x y z
N ALA A 1 -7.51 -9.85 -8.90
CA ALA A 1 -8.23 -8.93 -8.01
C ALA A 1 -7.36 -7.72 -7.62
N LEU A 2 -6.13 -7.90 -7.07
CA LEU A 2 -5.24 -6.77 -6.72
C LEU A 2 -5.01 -5.84 -7.91
N ASP A 3 -4.69 -6.38 -9.08
CA ASP A 3 -4.44 -5.57 -10.28
C ASP A 3 -5.69 -4.83 -10.76
N SER A 4 -6.89 -5.41 -10.54
CA SER A 4 -8.15 -4.71 -10.86
C SER A 4 -8.38 -3.54 -9.91
N ILE A 5 -8.12 -3.70 -8.61
CA ILE A 5 -8.21 -2.61 -7.63
C ILE A 5 -7.20 -1.52 -7.99
N ALA A 6 -5.95 -1.89 -8.25
CA ALA A 6 -4.89 -0.96 -8.66
C ALA A 6 -5.24 -0.20 -9.96
N HIS A 7 -5.84 -0.89 -10.94
CA HIS A 7 -6.28 -0.28 -12.19
C HIS A 7 -7.31 0.84 -11.94
N TYR A 8 -8.33 0.57 -11.12
CA TYR A 8 -9.32 1.60 -10.80
C TYR A 8 -8.75 2.69 -9.90
N ALA A 9 -7.88 2.36 -8.93
CA ALA A 9 -7.16 3.37 -8.14
C ALA A 9 -6.42 4.36 -9.05
N TYR A 10 -5.70 3.86 -10.06
CA TYR A 10 -5.03 4.70 -11.06
C TYR A 10 -6.01 5.55 -11.87
N LYS A 11 -7.13 4.98 -12.32
CA LYS A 11 -8.17 5.74 -13.03
C LYS A 11 -8.67 6.93 -12.21
N PHE A 12 -8.76 6.79 -10.91
CA PHE A 12 -9.07 7.86 -9.97
C PHE A 12 -7.88 8.79 -9.64
N GLY A 13 -6.72 8.58 -10.24
CA GLY A 13 -5.52 9.40 -10.01
C GLY A 13 -4.72 9.04 -8.76
N LEU A 14 -4.84 7.80 -8.28
CA LEU A 14 -4.15 7.32 -7.08
C LEU A 14 -2.92 6.46 -7.42
N GLY A 15 -1.80 6.76 -6.80
CA GLY A 15 -0.60 5.91 -6.81
C GLY A 15 0.18 5.89 -8.11
N VAL A 16 0.78 4.72 -8.41
CA VAL A 16 1.67 4.50 -9.55
C VAL A 16 1.30 3.20 -10.24
N THR A 17 1.24 3.21 -11.57
CA THR A 17 1.06 2.01 -12.40
C THR A 17 2.36 1.60 -13.08
N GLU A 18 2.34 0.46 -13.77
CA GLU A 18 3.44 0.04 -14.65
C GLU A 18 3.76 1.05 -15.77
N GLY A 19 2.77 1.85 -16.18
CA GLY A 19 2.89 2.86 -17.24
C GLY A 19 3.35 4.24 -16.78
N GLY A 20 3.58 4.44 -15.49
CA GLY A 20 4.03 5.72 -14.94
C GLY A 20 3.26 6.21 -13.73
N ASN A 21 3.57 7.41 -13.28
CA ASN A 21 3.00 8.03 -12.10
C ASN A 21 1.64 8.66 -12.41
N ALA A 22 0.70 8.54 -11.47
CA ALA A 22 -0.57 9.27 -11.52
C ALA A 22 -0.36 10.72 -11.08
N SER A 23 0.30 11.54 -11.93
CA SER A 23 0.45 12.97 -11.66
C SER A 23 -0.92 13.64 -11.58
N THR A 24 -1.08 14.54 -10.62
CA THR A 24 -2.26 15.42 -10.53
C THR A 24 -2.19 16.55 -11.54
N GLY A 25 -1.00 16.79 -12.12
CA GLY A 25 -0.73 17.87 -13.06
C GLY A 25 -0.47 19.23 -12.43
N ILE A 26 -0.37 19.28 -11.10
CA ILE A 26 -0.05 20.51 -10.36
C ILE A 26 1.31 21.08 -10.79
N GLU A 27 1.47 22.40 -10.79
CA GLU A 27 2.64 23.11 -11.33
C GLU A 27 3.88 23.02 -10.44
N ILE A 28 3.78 22.39 -9.29
CA ILE A 28 4.90 22.17 -8.35
C ILE A 28 5.30 20.70 -8.31
N GLU A 29 6.48 20.42 -7.78
CA GLU A 29 6.94 19.05 -7.55
C GLU A 29 5.99 18.32 -6.59
N GLU A 30 5.57 17.11 -6.96
CA GLU A 30 4.67 16.27 -6.17
C GLU A 30 5.24 14.88 -5.92
N ASN A 31 4.88 14.28 -4.80
CA ASN A 31 5.05 12.85 -4.55
C ASN A 31 3.86 12.07 -5.13
N PHE A 32 4.13 10.85 -5.60
CA PHE A 32 3.13 10.07 -6.33
C PHE A 32 2.44 9.00 -5.49
N GLY A 33 2.86 8.79 -4.27
CA GLY A 33 2.33 7.71 -3.45
C GLY A 33 2.63 6.33 -4.03
N GLN A 34 1.88 5.33 -3.58
CA GLN A 34 2.08 3.94 -3.97
C GLN A 34 0.74 3.23 -4.09
N THR A 35 0.50 2.59 -5.23
CA THR A 35 -0.62 1.67 -5.43
C THR A 35 -0.15 0.24 -5.28
N TYR A 36 -0.92 -0.54 -4.57
CA TYR A 36 -0.65 -1.94 -4.33
C TYR A 36 -1.21 -2.79 -5.47
N ASN A 37 -0.37 -3.60 -6.11
CA ASN A 37 -0.74 -4.55 -7.14
C ASN A 37 0.00 -5.88 -6.94
N PHE A 38 -0.34 -6.90 -7.72
CA PHE A 38 0.28 -8.21 -7.58
C PHE A 38 1.80 -8.17 -7.78
N LYS A 39 2.30 -7.37 -8.71
CA LYS A 39 3.74 -7.23 -8.95
C LYS A 39 4.46 -6.59 -7.77
N SER A 40 3.94 -5.51 -7.19
CA SER A 40 4.54 -4.86 -6.01
C SER A 40 4.49 -5.78 -4.79
N TRP A 41 3.41 -6.53 -4.60
CA TRP A 41 3.30 -7.56 -3.59
C TRP A 41 4.35 -8.65 -3.75
N LYS A 42 4.41 -9.23 -4.95
CA LYS A 42 5.38 -10.25 -5.30
C LYS A 42 6.81 -9.77 -5.06
N ASN A 43 7.16 -8.60 -5.54
CA ASN A 43 8.49 -8.02 -5.35
C ASN A 43 8.84 -7.88 -3.87
N ARG A 44 7.92 -7.39 -3.05
CA ARG A 44 8.17 -7.28 -1.60
C ARG A 44 8.44 -8.63 -0.94
N ILE A 45 7.68 -9.65 -1.31
CA ILE A 45 7.92 -11.01 -0.79
C ILE A 45 9.26 -11.54 -1.29
N LEU A 46 9.64 -11.21 -2.52
CA LEU A 46 10.88 -11.65 -3.14
C LEU A 46 12.11 -10.78 -2.81
N ASP A 47 11.96 -9.64 -2.13
CA ASP A 47 13.08 -8.78 -1.72
C ASP A 47 13.97 -9.44 -0.62
N THR A 48 13.38 -10.26 0.23
CA THR A 48 14.08 -10.87 1.36
C THR A 48 14.29 -12.40 1.30
N PRO A 49 13.69 -13.18 0.37
CA PRO A 49 13.74 -14.63 0.42
C PRO A 49 15.15 -15.19 0.35
N MET A 50 16.01 -14.60 -0.48
CA MET A 50 17.40 -15.06 -0.60
C MET A 50 18.18 -14.85 0.70
N TYR A 51 17.95 -13.77 1.44
CA TYR A 51 18.59 -13.55 2.75
C TYR A 51 18.10 -14.56 3.77
N THR A 52 16.80 -14.78 3.88
CA THR A 52 16.19 -15.78 4.78
C THR A 52 16.70 -17.17 4.48
N LEU A 53 16.77 -17.55 3.21
CA LEU A 53 17.30 -18.85 2.80
C LEU A 53 18.79 -18.99 3.13
N VAL A 54 19.59 -17.98 2.84
CA VAL A 54 21.03 -17.96 3.15
C VAL A 54 21.27 -18.09 4.65
N ASP A 55 20.50 -17.41 5.48
CA ASP A 55 20.63 -17.50 6.94
C ASP A 55 20.23 -18.89 7.46
N SER A 56 19.15 -19.47 6.91
CA SER A 56 18.76 -20.85 7.24
C SER A 56 19.83 -21.87 6.85
N LEU A 57 20.43 -21.71 5.66
CA LEU A 57 21.51 -22.59 5.20
C LEU A 57 22.75 -22.47 6.09
N LYS A 58 23.12 -21.28 6.53
CA LYS A 58 24.22 -21.03 7.47
C LYS A 58 23.91 -21.57 8.88
N ALA A 59 22.65 -21.54 9.29
CA ALA A 59 22.22 -22.06 10.57
C ALA A 59 22.16 -23.60 10.62
N GLY A 60 22.21 -24.28 9.48
CA GLY A 60 22.11 -25.73 9.38
C GLY A 60 20.72 -26.29 9.70
N ASN A 61 19.68 -25.45 9.60
CA ASN A 61 18.31 -25.83 9.91
C ASN A 61 17.32 -25.02 9.06
N TYR A 62 16.28 -25.69 8.56
CA TYR A 62 15.14 -25.02 7.98
C TYR A 62 13.83 -25.47 8.66
N ASN A 63 13.16 -24.53 9.32
CA ASN A 63 11.84 -24.67 9.99
C ASN A 63 11.72 -25.85 10.97
N GLY A 64 12.84 -26.36 11.54
CA GLY A 64 12.83 -27.55 12.41
C GLY A 64 12.50 -28.87 11.69
N MET A 65 12.33 -28.84 10.36
CA MET A 65 12.04 -30.01 9.53
C MET A 65 13.30 -30.60 8.89
N PHE A 66 14.22 -29.75 8.46
CA PHE A 66 15.45 -30.16 7.80
C PHE A 66 16.66 -29.75 8.65
N TYR A 67 17.51 -30.70 8.97
CA TYR A 67 18.76 -30.49 9.71
C TYR A 67 19.93 -30.99 8.89
N TYR A 68 20.92 -30.13 8.68
CA TYR A 68 22.08 -30.38 7.82
C TYR A 68 23.33 -29.67 8.32
N ALA A 69 24.49 -30.04 7.78
CA ALA A 69 25.73 -29.31 8.04
C ALA A 69 25.62 -27.89 7.48
N PRO A 70 25.96 -26.83 8.24
CA PRO A 70 25.90 -25.44 7.77
C PRO A 70 26.56 -25.25 6.39
N LEU A 71 25.82 -24.64 5.47
CA LEU A 71 26.28 -24.34 4.11
C LEU A 71 26.24 -22.83 3.87
N ASN A 72 27.38 -22.23 3.60
CA ASN A 72 27.49 -20.81 3.27
C ASN A 72 27.51 -20.59 1.74
N ILE A 73 26.43 -20.10 1.19
CA ILE A 73 26.31 -19.73 -0.23
C ILE A 73 26.54 -18.24 -0.49
N SER A 74 26.85 -17.43 0.54
CA SER A 74 27.25 -16.02 0.33
C SER A 74 28.60 -15.96 -0.37
N LYS A 75 28.78 -14.96 -1.24
CA LYS A 75 30.09 -14.67 -1.82
C LYS A 75 31.02 -14.12 -0.75
N ASN A 76 32.23 -14.67 -0.64
CA ASN A 76 33.30 -14.20 0.22
C ASN A 76 34.49 -13.75 -0.65
N ASP A 77 35.25 -12.77 -0.20
CA ASP A 77 36.45 -12.30 -0.91
C ASP A 77 37.56 -13.35 -0.98
N THR A 78 37.51 -14.36 -0.12
CA THR A 78 38.44 -15.49 -0.07
C THR A 78 38.02 -16.67 -0.92
N ASP A 79 36.85 -16.65 -1.54
CA ASP A 79 36.37 -17.73 -2.40
C ASP A 79 37.29 -17.85 -3.64
N SER A 80 37.64 -19.10 -4.02
CA SER A 80 38.21 -19.35 -5.33
C SER A 80 37.21 -18.97 -6.43
N GLU A 81 37.69 -18.66 -7.62
CA GLU A 81 36.84 -18.35 -8.78
C GLU A 81 35.81 -19.47 -9.05
N ALA A 82 36.25 -20.73 -8.94
CA ALA A 82 35.38 -21.89 -9.11
C ALA A 82 34.27 -21.96 -8.03
N LEU A 83 34.60 -21.71 -6.76
CA LEU A 83 33.63 -21.70 -5.67
C LEU A 83 32.64 -20.53 -5.80
N ALA A 84 33.14 -19.33 -6.13
CA ALA A 84 32.29 -18.16 -6.35
C ALA A 84 31.29 -18.40 -7.50
N THR A 85 31.75 -19.03 -8.58
CA THR A 85 30.91 -19.41 -9.73
C THR A 85 29.87 -20.45 -9.33
N ALA A 86 30.26 -21.50 -8.57
CA ALA A 86 29.30 -22.52 -8.10
C ALA A 86 28.20 -21.91 -7.21
N LYS A 87 28.56 -21.01 -6.28
CA LYS A 87 27.60 -20.27 -5.43
C LYS A 87 26.66 -19.39 -6.27
N SER A 88 27.19 -18.71 -7.28
CA SER A 88 26.40 -17.90 -8.19
C SER A 88 25.39 -18.72 -8.99
N ASN A 89 25.83 -19.86 -9.54
CA ASN A 89 24.97 -20.74 -10.32
C ASN A 89 23.81 -21.28 -9.49
N LEU A 90 24.04 -21.71 -8.25
CA LEU A 90 22.96 -22.17 -7.36
C LEU A 90 21.94 -21.05 -7.11
N LYS A 91 22.42 -19.84 -6.77
CA LYS A 91 21.53 -18.67 -6.54
C LYS A 91 20.73 -18.32 -7.79
N GLU A 92 21.32 -18.42 -8.97
CA GLU A 92 20.63 -18.17 -10.23
C GLU A 92 19.45 -19.14 -10.44
N GLN A 93 19.64 -20.45 -10.15
CA GLN A 93 18.55 -21.42 -10.27
C GLN A 93 17.41 -21.12 -9.27
N ILE A 94 17.76 -20.76 -8.02
CA ILE A 94 16.79 -20.40 -7.00
C ILE A 94 16.02 -19.12 -7.40
N ASN A 95 16.71 -18.10 -7.87
CA ASN A 95 16.08 -16.85 -8.32
C ASN A 95 15.14 -17.07 -9.52
N LYS A 96 15.55 -17.87 -10.51
CA LYS A 96 14.68 -18.25 -11.64
C LYS A 96 13.38 -18.91 -11.16
N ALA A 97 13.47 -19.81 -10.19
CA ALA A 97 12.28 -20.46 -9.63
C ALA A 97 11.41 -19.46 -8.86
N LEU A 98 12.01 -18.59 -8.05
CA LEU A 98 11.29 -17.52 -7.31
C LEU A 98 10.57 -16.54 -8.26
N GLU A 99 11.19 -16.17 -9.37
CA GLU A 99 10.56 -15.30 -10.38
C GLU A 99 9.29 -15.89 -10.98
N LEU A 100 9.20 -17.21 -11.06
CA LEU A 100 8.04 -17.92 -11.59
C LEU A 100 6.91 -18.10 -10.57
N VAL A 101 7.18 -17.97 -9.27
CA VAL A 101 6.15 -18.15 -8.22
C VAL A 101 4.98 -17.19 -8.43
N GLY A 102 3.77 -17.72 -8.37
CA GLY A 102 2.54 -16.97 -8.61
C GLY A 102 2.23 -16.67 -10.08
N THR A 103 2.96 -17.28 -11.03
CA THR A 103 2.68 -17.21 -12.47
C THR A 103 2.18 -18.57 -12.98
N ASP A 104 1.64 -18.60 -14.20
CA ASP A 104 1.21 -19.86 -14.86
C ASP A 104 2.39 -20.83 -15.13
N ALA A 105 3.62 -20.33 -15.13
CA ALA A 105 4.84 -21.11 -15.32
C ALA A 105 5.49 -21.54 -13.99
N GLN A 106 4.81 -21.33 -12.86
CA GLN A 106 5.31 -21.73 -11.55
C GLN A 106 5.61 -23.22 -11.49
N LEU A 107 6.76 -23.57 -10.91
CA LEU A 107 7.09 -24.96 -10.61
C LEU A 107 6.15 -25.48 -9.51
N THR A 108 5.57 -26.67 -9.75
CA THR A 108 4.59 -27.29 -8.84
C THR A 108 5.15 -28.46 -8.05
N SER A 109 6.29 -29.01 -8.47
CA SER A 109 6.95 -30.15 -7.82
C SER A 109 8.22 -29.71 -7.11
N ALA A 110 8.18 -29.69 -5.79
CA ALA A 110 9.36 -29.43 -4.95
C ALA A 110 10.41 -30.54 -5.14
N ASP A 111 10.02 -31.79 -5.26
CA ASP A 111 10.94 -32.93 -5.47
C ASP A 111 11.70 -32.85 -6.80
N GLU A 112 11.01 -32.41 -7.86
CA GLU A 112 11.63 -32.22 -9.17
C GLU A 112 12.65 -31.07 -9.08
N PHE A 113 12.29 -29.96 -8.47
CA PHE A 113 13.21 -28.83 -8.30
C PHE A 113 14.39 -29.21 -7.40
N ALA A 114 14.17 -29.91 -6.29
CA ALA A 114 15.24 -30.42 -5.44
C ALA A 114 16.26 -31.24 -6.25
N SER A 115 15.76 -32.17 -7.07
CA SER A 115 16.61 -33.02 -7.93
C SER A 115 17.51 -32.22 -8.88
N GLN A 116 17.01 -31.08 -9.41
CA GLN A 116 17.77 -30.18 -10.25
C GLN A 116 18.89 -29.44 -9.51
N LEU A 117 18.73 -29.21 -8.20
CA LEU A 117 19.68 -28.45 -7.39
C LEU A 117 20.87 -29.28 -6.88
N ILE A 118 20.75 -30.61 -6.79
CA ILE A 118 21.75 -31.49 -6.15
C ILE A 118 23.16 -31.28 -6.72
N SER A 119 23.30 -31.19 -8.03
CA SER A 119 24.61 -31.02 -8.67
C SER A 119 25.26 -29.67 -8.34
N TYR A 120 24.48 -28.59 -8.25
CA TYR A 120 24.96 -27.27 -7.87
C TYR A 120 25.40 -27.23 -6.41
N ILE A 121 24.64 -27.87 -5.52
CA ILE A 121 24.94 -27.95 -4.09
C ILE A 121 26.23 -28.75 -3.88
N LYS A 122 26.35 -29.93 -4.50
CA LYS A 122 27.58 -30.77 -4.43
C LYS A 122 28.81 -30.01 -4.89
N SER A 123 28.71 -29.26 -5.98
CA SER A 123 29.84 -28.45 -6.47
C SER A 123 30.33 -27.45 -5.42
N ILE A 124 29.43 -26.82 -4.67
CA ILE A 124 29.81 -25.93 -3.57
C ILE A 124 30.46 -26.71 -2.43
N MET A 125 29.87 -27.83 -2.03
CA MET A 125 30.35 -28.66 -0.92
C MET A 125 31.76 -29.21 -1.15
N GLU A 126 32.04 -29.63 -2.38
CA GLU A 126 33.35 -30.18 -2.79
C GLU A 126 34.43 -29.11 -2.87
N LEU A 127 34.06 -27.88 -3.28
CA LEU A 127 35.01 -26.78 -3.45
C LEU A 127 35.22 -25.98 -2.14
N SER A 128 34.33 -26.06 -1.18
CA SER A 128 34.36 -25.27 0.06
C SER A 128 35.05 -26.01 1.20
N ASP A 129 36.20 -25.53 1.64
CA ASP A 129 36.88 -26.06 2.83
C ASP A 129 36.11 -25.70 4.12
N GLU A 130 35.41 -24.54 4.13
CA GLU A 130 34.47 -24.16 5.19
C GLU A 130 33.38 -25.22 5.35
N TYR A 131 32.77 -25.68 4.26
CA TYR A 131 31.74 -26.70 4.33
C TYR A 131 32.29 -28.07 4.79
N LYS A 132 33.45 -28.48 4.30
CA LYS A 132 34.07 -29.73 4.73
C LYS A 132 34.29 -29.75 6.24
N ALA A 133 34.80 -28.64 6.80
CA ALA A 133 34.96 -28.50 8.25
C ALA A 133 33.60 -28.53 9.00
N SER A 134 32.58 -27.88 8.43
CA SER A 134 31.21 -27.92 8.95
C SER A 134 30.64 -29.34 8.98
N LEU A 135 30.84 -30.11 7.91
CA LEU A 135 30.39 -31.51 7.83
C LEU A 135 31.12 -32.41 8.82
N GLU A 136 32.42 -32.24 9.00
CA GLU A 136 33.17 -32.94 10.03
C GLU A 136 32.63 -32.66 11.44
N SER A 137 32.41 -31.40 11.75
CA SER A 137 31.82 -30.98 13.04
C SER A 137 30.43 -31.54 13.21
N TYR A 138 29.58 -31.46 12.20
CA TYR A 138 28.23 -32.01 12.20
C TYR A 138 28.23 -33.54 12.46
N ASN A 139 29.13 -34.25 11.82
CA ASN A 139 29.29 -35.70 11.97
C ASN A 139 29.90 -36.09 13.32
N SER A 140 30.76 -35.27 13.94
CA SER A 140 31.39 -35.58 15.22
C SER A 140 30.40 -35.61 16.39
N SER A 141 29.31 -34.87 16.29
CA SER A 141 28.26 -34.78 17.32
C SER A 141 27.16 -35.83 17.16
N ARG A 142 27.27 -36.76 16.19
CA ARG A 142 26.21 -37.71 15.84
C ARG A 142 26.71 -39.17 15.87
N SER A 143 25.79 -40.06 16.23
CA SER A 143 26.05 -41.51 16.23
C SER A 143 26.11 -42.11 14.81
N SER A 144 25.39 -41.54 13.86
CA SER A 144 25.44 -41.90 12.43
C SER A 144 26.03 -40.77 11.62
N LYS A 145 27.09 -41.07 10.87
CA LYS A 145 27.73 -40.12 9.98
C LYS A 145 26.95 -40.04 8.66
N THR A 146 26.85 -38.83 8.11
CA THR A 146 26.23 -38.57 6.81
C THR A 146 27.27 -38.18 5.77
N SER A 147 27.00 -38.53 4.52
CA SER A 147 27.86 -38.24 3.35
C SER A 147 27.50 -36.87 2.74
N ILE A 148 28.36 -36.39 1.81
CA ILE A 148 28.07 -35.20 0.99
C ILE A 148 26.79 -35.43 0.19
N ASP A 149 26.58 -36.64 -0.34
CA ASP A 149 25.40 -36.95 -1.16
C ASP A 149 24.12 -36.83 -0.36
N GLU A 150 24.06 -37.43 0.83
CA GLU A 150 22.91 -37.34 1.72
C GLU A 150 22.64 -35.92 2.19
N GLN A 151 23.69 -35.15 2.46
CA GLN A 151 23.55 -33.75 2.83
C GLN A 151 23.08 -32.88 1.67
N ALA A 152 23.54 -33.13 0.45
CA ALA A 152 23.06 -32.41 -0.73
C ALA A 152 21.58 -32.65 -0.98
N ASP A 153 21.10 -33.90 -0.78
CA ASP A 153 19.68 -34.23 -0.90
C ASP A 153 18.84 -33.49 0.17
N ILE A 154 19.29 -33.48 1.42
CA ILE A 154 18.58 -32.78 2.51
C ILE A 154 18.51 -31.29 2.24
N ILE A 155 19.63 -30.67 1.84
CA ILE A 155 19.70 -29.23 1.56
C ILE A 155 18.88 -28.88 0.31
N ALA A 156 18.92 -29.70 -0.75
CA ALA A 156 18.11 -29.51 -1.93
C ALA A 156 16.61 -29.52 -1.60
N ASN A 157 16.16 -30.46 -0.78
CA ASN A 157 14.78 -30.52 -0.32
C ASN A 157 14.42 -29.32 0.57
N ALA A 158 15.30 -28.86 1.44
CA ALA A 158 15.07 -27.65 2.24
C ALA A 158 14.92 -26.39 1.35
N ILE A 159 15.78 -26.23 0.36
CA ILE A 159 15.69 -25.13 -0.61
C ILE A 159 14.41 -25.22 -1.44
N ALA A 160 14.04 -26.41 -1.90
CA ALA A 160 12.84 -26.61 -2.71
C ALA A 160 11.57 -26.39 -1.88
N GLN A 161 11.53 -26.86 -0.63
CA GLN A 161 10.42 -26.58 0.28
C GLN A 161 10.22 -25.08 0.44
N TYR A 162 11.30 -24.34 0.71
CA TYR A 162 11.24 -22.89 0.84
C TYR A 162 10.78 -22.23 -0.46
N THR A 163 11.45 -22.53 -1.58
CA THR A 163 11.28 -21.80 -2.85
C THR A 163 9.95 -22.11 -3.52
N ILE A 164 9.52 -23.38 -3.51
CA ILE A 164 8.33 -23.82 -4.27
C ILE A 164 7.09 -23.82 -3.36
N SER A 165 7.16 -24.42 -2.16
CA SER A 165 5.99 -24.62 -1.32
C SER A 165 5.68 -23.40 -0.46
N ASP A 166 6.67 -22.90 0.29
CA ASP A 166 6.44 -21.84 1.27
C ASP A 166 6.24 -20.49 0.58
N MET A 167 7.02 -20.19 -0.47
CA MET A 167 6.86 -18.95 -1.24
C MET A 167 5.54 -18.90 -2.00
N SER A 168 5.07 -20.02 -2.55
CA SER A 168 3.73 -20.09 -3.17
C SER A 168 2.63 -19.76 -2.16
N THR A 169 2.73 -20.29 -0.94
CA THR A 169 1.77 -20.02 0.13
C THR A 169 1.83 -18.56 0.58
N GLN A 170 3.02 -17.97 0.65
CA GLN A 170 3.18 -16.56 1.04
C GLN A 170 2.67 -15.59 -0.03
N ILE A 171 2.76 -15.96 -1.30
CA ILE A 171 2.22 -15.15 -2.41
C ILE A 171 0.71 -15.32 -2.55
N ASP A 172 0.10 -16.34 -1.97
CA ASP A 172 -1.35 -16.47 -1.95
C ASP A 172 -1.98 -15.32 -1.14
N THR A 173 -2.74 -14.49 -1.84
CA THR A 173 -3.03 -13.12 -1.45
C THR A 173 -4.46 -12.89 -0.97
N TYR A 174 -5.24 -13.91 -0.64
CA TYR A 174 -6.65 -13.70 -0.26
C TYR A 174 -6.81 -12.69 0.88
N ALA A 175 -5.99 -12.78 1.93
CA ALA A 175 -6.02 -11.84 3.04
C ALA A 175 -5.61 -10.42 2.61
N GLU A 176 -4.62 -10.30 1.72
CA GLU A 176 -4.16 -9.01 1.21
C GLU A 176 -5.18 -8.37 0.28
N ILE A 177 -5.87 -9.14 -0.55
CA ILE A 177 -6.99 -8.66 -1.38
C ILE A 177 -8.09 -8.05 -0.51
N VAL A 178 -8.44 -8.70 0.61
CA VAL A 178 -9.45 -8.18 1.54
C VAL A 178 -8.98 -6.89 2.20
N LYS A 179 -7.73 -6.83 2.65
CA LYS A 179 -7.14 -5.60 3.23
C LYS A 179 -7.10 -4.46 2.22
N ASP A 180 -6.68 -4.76 1.00
CA ASP A 180 -6.59 -3.78 -0.09
C ASP A 180 -7.98 -3.21 -0.46
N ALA A 181 -8.99 -4.08 -0.51
CA ALA A 181 -10.38 -3.69 -0.80
C ALA A 181 -10.99 -2.72 0.22
N ILE A 182 -10.46 -2.65 1.44
CA ILE A 182 -10.87 -1.69 2.48
C ILE A 182 -9.91 -0.49 2.58
N GLY A 183 -8.95 -0.36 1.66
CA GLY A 183 -7.98 0.74 1.62
C GLY A 183 -6.82 0.60 2.62
N GLN A 184 -6.63 -0.59 3.19
CA GLN A 184 -5.46 -0.94 3.99
C GLN A 184 -4.38 -1.61 3.14
N SER A 185 -3.49 -2.41 3.74
CA SER A 185 -2.35 -3.03 3.07
C SER A 185 -1.24 -2.01 2.77
N MET A 186 -0.66 -2.05 1.57
CA MET A 186 0.52 -1.25 1.22
C MET A 186 0.20 -0.01 0.37
N ASN A 187 -1.07 0.33 0.23
CA ASN A 187 -1.44 1.58 -0.42
C ASN A 187 -0.95 2.78 0.40
N ALA A 188 -0.30 3.72 -0.26
CA ALA A 188 0.12 4.99 0.31
C ALA A 188 -0.15 6.09 -0.69
N PHE A 189 -1.08 6.97 -0.37
CA PHE A 189 -1.50 8.06 -1.26
C PHE A 189 -1.20 9.41 -0.61
N THR A 190 -0.88 10.40 -1.43
CA THR A 190 -0.68 11.76 -0.91
C THR A 190 -2.02 12.42 -0.61
N PRO A 191 -2.06 13.39 0.32
CA PRO A 191 -3.26 14.17 0.59
C PRO A 191 -3.85 14.82 -0.66
N LEU A 192 -3.01 15.31 -1.57
CA LEU A 192 -3.43 15.91 -2.82
C LEU A 192 -4.11 14.89 -3.75
N GLN A 193 -3.54 13.69 -3.89
CA GLN A 193 -4.16 12.61 -4.67
C GLN A 193 -5.52 12.22 -4.10
N LEU A 194 -5.65 12.14 -2.78
CA LEU A 194 -6.92 11.79 -2.13
C LEU A 194 -7.97 12.90 -2.28
N ALA A 195 -7.59 14.17 -2.22
CA ALA A 195 -8.49 15.28 -2.51
C ALA A 195 -8.96 15.26 -3.99
N ASN A 196 -8.03 15.01 -4.93
CA ASN A 196 -8.37 14.90 -6.36
C ASN A 196 -9.24 13.66 -6.66
N TYR A 197 -8.99 12.53 -5.97
CA TYR A 197 -9.87 11.34 -6.03
C TYR A 197 -11.31 11.70 -5.64
N VAL A 198 -11.48 12.42 -4.54
CA VAL A 198 -12.80 12.85 -4.07
C VAL A 198 -13.45 13.83 -5.04
N ALA A 199 -12.68 14.77 -5.60
CA ALA A 199 -13.14 15.68 -6.63
C ALA A 199 -13.60 14.94 -7.90
N THR A 200 -12.85 13.92 -8.32
CA THR A 200 -13.19 13.06 -9.48
C THR A 200 -14.52 12.32 -9.24
N LEU A 201 -14.71 11.76 -8.05
CA LEU A 201 -15.97 11.09 -7.68
C LEU A 201 -17.13 12.09 -7.61
N ALA A 202 -16.91 13.28 -7.06
CA ALA A 202 -17.89 14.35 -6.97
C ALA A 202 -18.33 14.83 -8.36
N SER A 203 -17.39 14.95 -9.31
CA SER A 203 -17.62 15.38 -10.70
C SER A 203 -18.24 14.28 -11.58
N GLY A 204 -18.71 13.16 -11.01
CA GLY A 204 -19.31 12.08 -11.77
C GLY A 204 -18.33 11.23 -12.57
N GLY A 205 -17.07 11.15 -12.14
CA GLY A 205 -16.02 10.38 -12.75
C GLY A 205 -15.11 11.14 -13.70
N THR A 206 -15.27 12.46 -13.83
CA THR A 206 -14.37 13.28 -14.61
C THR A 206 -13.19 13.76 -13.75
N ARG A 207 -11.97 13.40 -14.13
CA ARG A 207 -10.76 13.79 -13.45
C ARG A 207 -10.12 14.98 -14.16
N TYR A 208 -9.97 16.07 -13.42
CA TYR A 208 -9.33 17.29 -13.88
C TYR A 208 -7.88 17.36 -13.41
N LYS A 209 -7.05 18.05 -14.20
CA LYS A 209 -5.73 18.49 -13.79
C LYS A 209 -5.86 19.43 -12.59
N VAL A 210 -5.05 19.23 -11.59
CA VAL A 210 -4.97 20.15 -10.45
C VAL A 210 -4.14 21.37 -10.86
N MET A 211 -4.64 22.56 -10.56
CA MET A 211 -3.99 23.84 -10.86
C MET A 211 -3.93 24.69 -9.59
N LEU A 212 -2.81 25.39 -9.39
CA LEU A 212 -2.64 26.41 -8.36
C LEU A 212 -2.94 27.81 -8.89
N VAL A 213 -2.77 28.00 -10.19
CA VAL A 213 -2.95 29.29 -10.85
C VAL A 213 -4.16 29.20 -11.76
N ASP A 214 -5.17 29.99 -11.51
CA ASP A 214 -6.34 30.14 -12.38
C ASP A 214 -6.16 31.27 -13.41
N LYS A 215 -5.46 32.35 -13.04
CA LYS A 215 -5.20 33.49 -13.93
C LYS A 215 -3.99 34.29 -13.51
N ILE A 216 -3.41 34.97 -14.46
CA ILE A 216 -2.35 35.95 -14.29
C ILE A 216 -2.95 37.34 -14.59
N THR A 217 -2.76 38.27 -13.66
CA THR A 217 -3.24 39.65 -13.81
C THR A 217 -2.09 40.66 -13.80
N SER A 218 -2.26 41.75 -14.48
CA SER A 218 -1.38 42.93 -14.38
C SER A 218 -1.51 43.60 -13.00
N PRO A 219 -0.58 44.46 -12.59
CA PRO A 219 -0.70 45.22 -11.36
C PRO A 219 -1.99 46.07 -11.28
N ASN A 220 -2.60 46.38 -12.40
CA ASN A 220 -3.85 47.15 -12.49
C ASN A 220 -5.10 46.26 -12.44
N GLY A 221 -4.95 44.94 -12.33
CA GLY A 221 -6.04 43.97 -12.26
C GLY A 221 -6.56 43.48 -13.62
N GLU A 222 -5.94 43.89 -14.74
CA GLU A 222 -6.31 43.37 -16.06
C GLU A 222 -5.83 41.90 -16.20
N VAL A 223 -6.72 41.03 -16.70
CA VAL A 223 -6.36 39.63 -16.96
C VAL A 223 -5.40 39.55 -18.13
N ILE A 224 -4.20 39.03 -17.91
CA ILE A 224 -3.17 38.77 -18.93
C ILE A 224 -3.40 37.40 -19.56
N GLU A 225 -3.66 36.40 -18.69
CA GLU A 225 -3.87 35.01 -19.07
C GLU A 225 -4.83 34.34 -18.07
N GLU A 226 -5.72 33.52 -18.56
CA GLU A 226 -6.66 32.72 -17.75
C GLU A 226 -6.55 31.26 -18.17
N PHE A 227 -6.50 30.34 -17.18
CA PHE A 227 -6.33 28.93 -17.42
C PHE A 227 -7.66 28.21 -17.23
N GLU A 228 -8.07 27.46 -18.24
CA GLU A 228 -9.30 26.68 -18.22
C GLU A 228 -9.04 25.29 -17.59
N PRO A 229 -10.03 24.70 -16.90
CA PRO A 229 -9.93 23.35 -16.38
C PRO A 229 -9.67 22.31 -17.47
N GLU A 230 -8.58 21.55 -17.34
CA GLU A 230 -8.18 20.51 -18.29
C GLU A 230 -8.66 19.13 -17.79
N VAL A 231 -9.41 18.40 -18.64
CA VAL A 231 -9.81 17.02 -18.35
C VAL A 231 -8.64 16.08 -18.63
N VAL A 232 -8.20 15.35 -17.62
CA VAL A 232 -7.11 14.36 -17.73
C VAL A 232 -7.65 12.99 -18.09
N ASP A 233 -8.80 12.59 -17.50
CA ASP A 233 -9.42 11.28 -17.75
C ASP A 233 -10.92 11.35 -17.42
N THR A 234 -11.67 10.41 -17.97
CA THR A 234 -13.07 10.19 -17.62
C THR A 234 -13.27 8.69 -17.35
N LEU A 235 -13.78 8.38 -16.16
CA LEU A 235 -14.00 7.00 -15.77
C LEU A 235 -15.18 6.39 -16.49
N ASP A 236 -14.96 5.23 -17.09
CA ASP A 236 -16.04 4.41 -17.66
C ASP A 236 -16.73 3.61 -16.54
N ILE A 237 -17.49 4.32 -15.71
CA ILE A 237 -18.29 3.74 -14.62
C ILE A 237 -19.75 4.13 -14.82
N PRO A 238 -20.68 3.18 -14.80
CA PRO A 238 -22.10 3.48 -14.91
C PRO A 238 -22.51 4.52 -13.86
N SER A 239 -23.19 5.57 -14.29
CA SER A 239 -23.60 6.71 -13.43
C SER A 239 -24.41 6.28 -12.21
N GLY A 240 -25.20 5.21 -12.32
CA GLY A 240 -25.94 4.63 -11.20
C GLY A 240 -25.04 4.10 -10.06
N TYR A 241 -23.85 3.60 -10.38
CA TYR A 241 -22.91 3.15 -9.35
C TYR A 241 -22.28 4.34 -8.61
N LEU A 242 -21.89 5.38 -9.34
CA LEU A 242 -21.37 6.60 -8.70
C LEU A 242 -22.44 7.26 -7.83
N GLN A 243 -23.70 7.28 -8.28
CA GLN A 243 -24.80 7.82 -7.50
C GLN A 243 -25.02 7.00 -6.22
N ALA A 244 -25.01 5.67 -6.28
CA ALA A 244 -25.15 4.82 -5.10
C ALA A 244 -24.00 5.05 -4.09
N VAL A 245 -22.75 5.27 -4.59
CA VAL A 245 -21.61 5.65 -3.74
C VAL A 245 -21.84 7.00 -3.06
N LYS A 246 -22.30 8.03 -3.80
CA LYS A 246 -22.61 9.35 -3.23
C LYS A 246 -23.70 9.27 -2.15
N GLU A 247 -24.74 8.48 -2.39
CA GLU A 247 -25.81 8.25 -1.40
C GLU A 247 -25.26 7.56 -0.14
N GLY A 248 -24.44 6.53 -0.29
CA GLY A 248 -23.75 5.89 0.83
C GLY A 248 -22.86 6.86 1.61
N MET A 249 -22.12 7.72 0.90
CA MET A 249 -21.31 8.78 1.51
C MET A 249 -22.18 9.83 2.23
N ARG A 250 -23.36 10.14 1.70
CA ARG A 250 -24.32 11.01 2.38
C ARG A 250 -24.82 10.40 3.70
N MET A 251 -25.07 9.09 3.71
CA MET A 251 -25.52 8.37 4.91
C MET A 251 -24.46 8.38 6.03
N VAL A 252 -23.18 8.42 5.73
CA VAL A 252 -22.10 8.57 6.74
C VAL A 252 -22.33 9.81 7.61
N ASN A 253 -22.92 10.87 7.04
CA ASN A 253 -23.11 12.16 7.67
C ASN A 253 -24.54 12.37 8.22
N THR A 254 -25.52 11.57 7.80
CA THR A 254 -26.93 11.80 8.11
C THR A 254 -27.65 10.66 8.81
N TYR A 255 -27.11 9.44 8.78
CA TYR A 255 -27.78 8.29 9.36
C TYR A 255 -27.59 8.25 10.88
N SER A 256 -28.65 8.52 11.61
CA SER A 256 -28.65 8.63 13.08
C SER A 256 -28.26 7.34 13.81
N GLY A 257 -28.42 6.16 13.15
CA GLY A 257 -28.11 4.87 13.77
C GLY A 257 -26.60 4.61 13.85
N ASN A 258 -25.87 4.77 12.72
CA ASN A 258 -24.47 4.37 12.61
C ASN A 258 -23.64 5.28 11.70
N GLY A 259 -24.11 6.44 11.30
CA GLY A 259 -23.31 7.38 10.50
C GLY A 259 -22.11 7.86 11.30
N THR A 260 -20.92 7.47 10.86
CA THR A 260 -19.68 7.71 11.62
C THR A 260 -19.31 9.19 11.75
N ALA A 261 -19.84 10.06 10.90
CA ALA A 261 -19.69 11.52 10.98
C ALA A 261 -21.03 12.24 11.30
N TYR A 262 -22.07 11.50 11.70
CA TYR A 262 -23.40 12.03 12.02
C TYR A 262 -23.35 13.19 13.00
N ASN A 263 -22.59 13.06 14.08
CA ASN A 263 -22.53 14.07 15.14
C ASN A 263 -22.00 15.43 14.63
N SER A 264 -21.17 15.45 13.60
CA SER A 264 -20.67 16.70 13.00
C SER A 264 -21.66 17.33 12.02
N PHE A 265 -22.41 16.52 11.27
CA PHE A 265 -23.17 17.01 10.11
C PHE A 265 -24.70 16.90 10.22
N ASN A 266 -25.23 16.32 11.29
CA ASN A 266 -26.67 16.05 11.41
C ASN A 266 -27.56 17.30 11.33
N SER A 267 -27.05 18.47 11.71
CA SER A 267 -27.73 19.75 11.67
C SER A 267 -27.25 20.68 10.54
N PHE A 268 -26.17 20.30 9.83
CA PHE A 268 -25.64 21.13 8.76
C PHE A 268 -26.58 21.14 7.54
N PRO A 269 -27.03 22.32 7.07
CA PRO A 269 -28.13 22.41 6.12
C PRO A 269 -27.74 22.05 4.69
N ILE A 270 -26.42 22.04 4.35
CA ILE A 270 -25.93 21.72 3.01
C ILE A 270 -25.60 20.21 2.97
N ALA A 271 -25.97 19.56 1.87
CA ALA A 271 -25.75 18.13 1.71
C ALA A 271 -24.25 17.79 1.52
N VAL A 272 -23.62 17.25 2.54
CA VAL A 272 -22.22 16.78 2.52
C VAL A 272 -22.17 15.27 2.34
N CYS A 273 -21.38 14.80 1.38
CA CYS A 273 -21.02 13.39 1.20
C CYS A 273 -19.63 13.16 1.80
N GLY A 274 -19.43 12.13 2.62
CA GLY A 274 -18.17 11.88 3.27
C GLY A 274 -17.87 10.42 3.56
N LYS A 275 -16.64 10.10 3.89
CA LYS A 275 -16.21 8.77 4.33
C LYS A 275 -15.08 8.90 5.34
N THR A 276 -15.26 8.25 6.49
CA THR A 276 -14.21 8.14 7.51
C THR A 276 -13.28 6.96 7.21
N GLY A 277 -12.00 7.11 7.52
CA GLY A 277 -11.01 6.06 7.50
C GLY A 277 -10.23 6.05 8.82
N THR A 278 -9.84 4.87 9.27
CA THR A 278 -8.95 4.71 10.41
C THR A 278 -7.84 3.77 9.96
N ALA A 279 -6.62 4.28 9.86
CA ALA A 279 -5.46 3.52 9.44
C ALA A 279 -4.60 3.16 10.64
N ASP A 280 -4.39 1.86 10.82
CA ASP A 280 -3.69 1.27 11.94
C ASP A 280 -2.19 1.11 11.66
N PHE A 281 -1.34 1.11 12.68
CA PHE A 281 0.11 0.89 12.57
C PHE A 281 0.51 -0.59 12.66
N GLY A 282 -0.43 -1.47 12.93
CA GLY A 282 -0.27 -2.92 12.85
C GLY A 282 0.60 -3.58 13.90
N SER A 283 1.25 -2.87 14.84
CA SER A 283 2.02 -3.49 15.92
C SER A 283 1.55 -3.02 17.30
N GLU A 284 1.42 -3.97 18.22
CA GLU A 284 1.09 -3.70 19.61
C GLU A 284 2.15 -2.79 20.29
N GLU A 285 3.41 -2.92 19.88
CA GLU A 285 4.52 -2.10 20.37
C GLU A 285 4.32 -0.61 20.06
N ASN A 286 3.81 -0.27 18.87
CA ASN A 286 3.50 1.11 18.51
C ASN A 286 2.50 1.74 19.46
N TYR A 287 1.48 0.99 19.91
CA TYR A 287 0.47 1.48 20.83
C TYR A 287 0.97 1.52 22.29
N THR A 288 1.61 0.45 22.76
CA THR A 288 1.91 0.26 24.18
C THR A 288 3.23 0.90 24.60
N VAL A 289 4.24 0.91 23.74
CA VAL A 289 5.59 1.41 24.05
C VAL A 289 5.79 2.82 23.52
N ILE A 290 5.44 3.06 22.24
CA ILE A 290 5.65 4.37 21.59
C ILE A 290 4.47 5.32 21.85
N GLY A 291 3.30 4.79 22.18
CA GLY A 291 2.08 5.57 22.46
C GLY A 291 1.40 6.15 21.20
N ARG A 292 1.71 5.60 20.02
CA ARG A 292 1.08 6.01 18.76
C ARG A 292 -0.39 5.62 18.75
N ARG A 293 -1.19 6.37 18.01
CA ARG A 293 -2.61 6.08 17.76
C ARG A 293 -2.88 5.98 16.27
N PRO A 294 -3.95 5.28 15.83
CA PRO A 294 -4.33 5.23 14.43
C PRO A 294 -4.47 6.60 13.80
N TYR A 295 -4.19 6.69 12.51
CA TYR A 295 -4.51 7.89 11.72
C TYR A 295 -6.02 8.02 11.55
N GLY A 296 -6.54 9.21 11.85
CA GLY A 296 -7.92 9.56 11.53
C GLY A 296 -8.00 10.25 10.17
N ASN A 297 -8.59 9.57 9.18
CA ASN A 297 -8.77 10.09 7.83
C ASN A 297 -10.23 10.43 7.58
N TYR A 298 -10.48 11.57 6.93
CA TYR A 298 -11.81 11.91 6.45
C TYR A 298 -11.74 12.55 5.07
N ILE A 299 -12.58 12.06 4.16
CA ILE A 299 -12.78 12.63 2.83
C ILE A 299 -14.21 13.13 2.73
N SER A 300 -14.42 14.25 2.05
CA SER A 300 -15.77 14.73 1.77
C SER A 300 -15.83 15.73 0.63
N PHE A 301 -17.05 15.92 0.11
CA PHE A 301 -17.37 16.98 -0.85
C PHE A 301 -18.77 17.53 -0.58
N ALA A 302 -19.00 18.74 -1.03
CA ALA A 302 -20.30 19.44 -0.89
C ALA A 302 -20.49 20.50 -1.99
N PRO A 303 -21.76 20.83 -2.33
CA PRO A 303 -23.00 20.07 -2.08
C PRO A 303 -23.04 18.73 -2.84
N MET A 304 -23.91 17.78 -2.44
CA MET A 304 -24.01 16.47 -3.10
C MET A 304 -24.38 16.58 -4.60
N ASP A 305 -25.36 17.44 -4.91
CA ASP A 305 -25.93 17.51 -6.28
C ASP A 305 -25.14 18.46 -7.20
N ASN A 306 -24.51 19.49 -6.65
CA ASN A 306 -23.66 20.42 -7.38
C ASN A 306 -22.37 20.68 -6.62
N PRO A 307 -21.42 19.76 -6.63
CA PRO A 307 -20.18 19.84 -5.88
C PRO A 307 -19.36 21.09 -6.20
N GLN A 308 -18.96 21.82 -5.18
CA GLN A 308 -18.13 23.03 -5.30
C GLN A 308 -16.80 22.90 -4.58
N ILE A 309 -16.70 22.02 -3.60
CA ILE A 309 -15.49 21.82 -2.81
C ILE A 309 -15.33 20.35 -2.43
N ALA A 310 -14.12 19.82 -2.56
CA ALA A 310 -13.72 18.49 -2.14
C ALA A 310 -12.54 18.61 -1.16
N ILE A 311 -12.57 17.84 -0.07
CA ILE A 311 -11.60 17.95 1.02
C ILE A 311 -11.11 16.57 1.42
N PHE A 312 -9.82 16.46 1.70
CA PHE A 312 -9.20 15.35 2.43
C PHE A 312 -8.48 15.90 3.67
N SER A 313 -8.62 15.21 4.78
CA SER A 313 -7.80 15.45 5.98
C SER A 313 -7.28 14.15 6.56
N THR A 314 -6.05 14.20 7.10
CA THR A 314 -5.47 13.14 7.91
C THR A 314 -4.99 13.72 9.23
N LEU A 315 -5.34 13.07 10.33
CA LEU A 315 -4.91 13.41 11.67
C LEU A 315 -3.95 12.32 12.15
N TYR A 316 -2.69 12.65 12.24
CA TYR A 316 -1.69 11.78 12.85
C TYR A 316 -2.04 11.59 14.32
N ASP A 317 -2.06 10.32 14.77
CA ASP A 317 -2.50 9.96 16.11
C ASP A 317 -3.93 10.40 16.46
N GLY A 318 -4.77 10.61 15.44
CA GLY A 318 -6.15 11.08 15.55
C GLY A 318 -7.14 10.07 16.11
N ASN A 319 -6.72 8.84 16.35
CA ASN A 319 -7.49 7.75 16.93
C ASN A 319 -8.64 7.21 16.05
N LYS A 320 -9.42 8.07 15.39
CA LYS A 320 -10.51 7.67 14.50
C LYS A 320 -10.83 8.73 13.45
N GLY A 321 -11.32 8.28 12.30
CA GLY A 321 -11.62 9.15 11.15
C GLY A 321 -12.74 10.18 11.41
N SER A 322 -13.62 9.95 12.38
CA SER A 322 -14.68 10.91 12.74
C SER A 322 -14.14 12.24 13.30
N GLU A 323 -12.92 12.27 13.82
CA GLU A 323 -12.30 13.52 14.31
C GLU A 323 -12.04 14.51 13.16
N GLY A 324 -11.73 14.04 11.96
CA GLY A 324 -11.58 14.89 10.77
C GLY A 324 -12.89 15.54 10.32
N ALA A 325 -14.04 14.94 10.63
CA ALA A 325 -15.34 15.46 10.21
C ALA A 325 -15.66 16.84 10.80
N SER A 326 -15.24 17.11 12.03
CA SER A 326 -15.43 18.42 12.66
C SER A 326 -14.59 19.53 12.02
N ILE A 327 -13.42 19.18 11.51
CA ILE A 327 -12.53 20.11 10.77
C ILE A 327 -13.20 20.46 9.44
N HIS A 328 -13.69 19.45 8.71
CA HIS A 328 -14.40 19.68 7.45
C HIS A 328 -15.67 20.51 7.65
N LEU A 329 -16.41 20.32 8.75
CA LEU A 329 -17.55 21.14 9.07
C LEU A 329 -17.15 22.62 9.16
N ALA A 330 -16.12 22.95 9.91
CA ALA A 330 -15.65 24.35 10.03
C ALA A 330 -15.20 24.94 8.67
N ILE A 331 -14.55 24.14 7.82
CA ILE A 331 -14.19 24.56 6.46
C ILE A 331 -15.44 24.81 5.61
N TYR A 332 -16.44 23.94 5.65
CA TYR A 332 -17.69 24.16 4.91
C TYR A 332 -18.47 25.36 5.43
N GLU A 333 -18.50 25.58 6.73
CA GLU A 333 -19.13 26.76 7.34
C GLU A 333 -18.46 28.05 6.86
N ALA A 334 -17.13 28.06 6.73
CA ALA A 334 -16.40 29.20 6.20
C ALA A 334 -16.60 29.37 4.68
N PHE A 335 -16.51 28.28 3.91
CA PHE A 335 -16.65 28.31 2.45
C PHE A 335 -18.07 28.75 2.03
N PHE A 336 -19.11 28.27 2.69
CA PHE A 336 -20.49 28.60 2.41
C PHE A 336 -21.04 29.74 3.28
N LYS A 337 -20.18 30.57 3.87
CA LYS A 337 -20.57 31.63 4.81
C LYS A 337 -21.74 32.49 4.31
N GLU A 338 -21.61 33.07 3.14
CA GLU A 338 -22.64 33.95 2.56
C GLU A 338 -23.98 33.24 2.33
N LEU A 339 -23.92 32.00 1.85
CA LEU A 339 -25.12 31.15 1.65
C LEU A 339 -25.78 30.82 2.98
N LEU A 340 -25.01 30.50 4.01
CA LEU A 340 -25.50 30.17 5.33
C LEU A 340 -26.12 31.38 6.02
N GLU A 341 -25.48 32.54 5.98
CA GLU A 341 -25.99 33.79 6.55
C GLU A 341 -27.29 34.23 5.87
N THR A 342 -27.40 34.07 4.55
CA THR A 342 -28.56 34.50 3.76
C THR A 342 -29.73 33.54 3.94
N ASN A 343 -29.52 32.23 3.82
CA ASN A 343 -30.61 31.25 3.69
C ASN A 343 -30.83 30.42 4.95
N TYR A 344 -29.86 30.35 5.87
CA TYR A 344 -29.89 29.46 7.03
C TYR A 344 -29.48 30.17 8.32
N SER A 345 -30.01 31.39 8.54
CA SER A 345 -29.66 32.23 9.71
C SER A 345 -29.96 31.58 11.06
N ALA A 346 -30.92 30.66 11.13
CA ALA A 346 -31.20 29.89 12.32
C ALA A 346 -30.06 28.92 12.67
N TYR A 347 -29.48 28.28 11.63
CA TYR A 347 -28.31 27.41 11.77
C TYR A 347 -27.08 28.20 12.25
N THR A 348 -26.75 29.31 11.58
CA THR A 348 -25.56 30.12 11.93
C THR A 348 -25.62 30.63 13.36
N LYS A 349 -26.81 30.97 13.89
CA LYS A 349 -26.99 31.41 15.27
C LYS A 349 -26.86 30.27 16.30
N SER A 350 -27.18 29.04 15.93
CA SER A 350 -27.15 27.87 16.82
C SER A 350 -25.92 27.03 16.74
N SER A 351 -25.15 27.09 15.61
CA SER A 351 -23.93 26.32 15.45
C SER A 351 -22.79 26.88 16.29
N GLY A 352 -22.34 26.08 17.26
CA GLY A 352 -21.16 26.41 18.07
C GLY A 352 -19.86 26.49 17.26
N SER A 353 -19.73 25.64 16.23
CA SER A 353 -18.59 25.65 15.30
C SER A 353 -18.60 26.94 14.49
N TYR A 354 -19.73 27.31 13.88
CA TYR A 354 -19.86 28.55 13.10
C TYR A 354 -19.50 29.78 13.94
N GLN A 355 -20.07 29.91 15.15
CA GLN A 355 -19.81 31.02 16.05
C GLN A 355 -18.33 31.10 16.44
N LYS A 356 -17.71 29.97 16.69
CA LYS A 356 -16.31 29.91 17.13
C LYS A 356 -15.32 30.24 16.02
N TYR A 357 -15.52 29.70 14.82
CA TYR A 357 -14.48 29.71 13.79
C TYR A 357 -14.79 30.63 12.59
N VAL A 358 -16.05 31.05 12.40
CA VAL A 358 -16.44 31.81 11.20
C VAL A 358 -16.99 33.18 11.56
N ALA A 359 -17.92 33.27 12.52
CA ALA A 359 -18.57 34.55 12.85
C ALA A 359 -17.62 35.57 13.50
N ASN A 360 -16.72 35.09 14.35
CA ASN A 360 -15.77 35.95 15.11
C ASN A 360 -14.44 36.16 14.38
N GLY A 361 -14.24 35.51 13.24
CA GLY A 361 -12.95 35.48 12.56
C GLY A 361 -11.94 34.56 13.28
N LEU A 362 -10.91 34.17 12.57
CA LEU A 362 -9.69 33.61 13.17
C LEU A 362 -8.79 34.79 13.48
N ASP A 363 -8.82 35.29 14.72
CA ASP A 363 -7.82 36.24 15.23
C ASP A 363 -6.50 35.52 15.51
#